data_d21c8fc0c2b09cbcf08e2f05fd0e20eb
#
_entry.id   d21c8fc0c2b09cbcf08e2f05fd0e20eb
#
_cell.length_a   1.000
_cell.length_b   1.000
_cell.length_c   1.000
_cell.angle_alpha   90.00
_cell.angle_beta   90.00
_cell.angle_gamma   90.00
#
_symmetry.space_group_name_H-M   'P 1'
#
loop_
_entity.id
_entity.type
_entity.pdbx_description
1 polymer ?
#
loop_
_entity_poly.entity_id
_entity_poly.type
_entity_poly.pdbx_seq_one_letter_code
_entity_poly.pdbx_strand_id
1 'polypeptide(L)'
;MKANLVCKGGGIKGIALVGAISCLEERGYEWENLAGTSAGAIITSLLAVGYNSNEIKNILYDINYENFKDKNRLQYIPLIGDFLSVFIHKGIYSGNCIENFLYEKFKAKNKTKFKDISVNGKSKLKMIAVDVTRGKLLILPDDLVDYGIDPMEFEISKAVRMSLSIPLYYYPVKIKTKDRCCFIVDGGLLSNFPIWVFDTDSCTCSTIPTFGLNLSGEAKVILPKCQNSISYLLSVIHTSLSTV
;
A
#
# COMPACT_ATOMS: atom_id res chain seq x y z
N MET A 1 -22.58 13.70 -0.86
CA MET A 1 -23.14 12.31 -0.80
C MET A 1 -22.08 11.39 -0.21
N LYS A 2 -22.40 10.55 0.80
CA LYS A 2 -21.43 9.61 1.37
C LYS A 2 -21.21 8.40 0.48
N ALA A 3 -19.96 7.96 0.35
CA ALA A 3 -19.56 6.78 -0.41
C ALA A 3 -18.33 6.13 0.21
N ASN A 4 -18.15 4.84 -0.05
CA ASN A 4 -16.89 4.13 0.20
C ASN A 4 -16.04 4.19 -1.07
N LEU A 5 -14.72 4.22 -0.91
CA LEU A 5 -13.77 4.23 -2.02
C LEU A 5 -12.75 3.11 -1.87
N VAL A 6 -12.56 2.35 -2.93
CA VAL A 6 -11.54 1.30 -3.01
C VAL A 6 -10.60 1.60 -4.19
N CYS A 7 -9.31 1.70 -3.91
CA CYS A 7 -8.27 1.95 -4.91
C CYS A 7 -7.41 0.71 -5.13
N LYS A 8 -7.37 0.22 -6.38
CA LYS A 8 -6.47 -0.88 -6.79
C LYS A 8 -5.01 -0.44 -6.69
N GLY A 9 -4.12 -1.40 -6.43
CA GLY A 9 -2.68 -1.23 -6.60
C GLY A 9 -2.31 -1.08 -8.07
N GLY A 10 -1.30 -0.26 -8.36
CA GLY A 10 -0.92 0.00 -9.76
C GLY A 10 0.39 0.78 -9.94
N GLY A 11 1.20 0.86 -8.90
CA GLY A 11 2.48 1.59 -8.95
C GLY A 11 2.29 3.06 -9.35
N ILE A 12 3.18 3.57 -10.18
CA ILE A 12 3.19 4.99 -10.62
C ILE A 12 1.89 5.39 -11.35
N LYS A 13 1.17 4.44 -11.94
CA LYS A 13 -0.12 4.70 -12.61
C LYS A 13 -1.21 5.17 -11.64
N GLY A 14 -1.03 5.04 -10.33
CA GLY A 14 -1.95 5.50 -9.30
C GLY A 14 -2.36 6.96 -9.43
N ILE A 15 -1.54 7.81 -10.08
CA ILE A 15 -1.89 9.22 -10.33
C ILE A 15 -3.19 9.37 -11.15
N ALA A 16 -3.50 8.41 -12.03
CA ALA A 16 -4.75 8.45 -12.80
C ALA A 16 -5.99 8.22 -11.92
N LEU A 17 -5.85 7.47 -10.80
CA LEU A 17 -6.93 7.30 -9.82
C LEU A 17 -7.30 8.64 -9.17
N VAL A 18 -6.32 9.52 -8.97
CA VAL A 18 -6.56 10.86 -8.37
C VAL A 18 -7.45 11.70 -9.27
N GLY A 19 -7.32 11.58 -10.60
CA GLY A 19 -8.23 12.24 -11.55
C GLY A 19 -9.68 11.76 -11.42
N ALA A 20 -9.89 10.45 -11.27
CA ALA A 20 -11.21 9.90 -11.04
C ALA A 20 -11.79 10.35 -9.69
N ILE A 21 -10.96 10.40 -8.64
CA ILE A 21 -11.36 10.90 -7.31
C ILE A 21 -11.79 12.38 -7.41
N SER A 22 -11.02 13.22 -8.10
CA SER A 22 -11.37 14.64 -8.30
C SER A 22 -12.75 14.79 -8.94
N CYS A 23 -13.03 14.00 -9.98
CA CYS A 23 -14.31 14.02 -10.67
C CYS A 23 -15.49 13.61 -9.77
N LEU A 24 -15.26 12.68 -8.82
CA LEU A 24 -16.29 12.26 -7.85
C LEU A 24 -16.46 13.31 -6.74
N GLU A 25 -15.37 13.91 -6.24
CA GLU A 25 -15.41 15.01 -5.27
C GLU A 25 -16.16 16.23 -5.84
N GLU A 26 -15.94 16.60 -7.11
CA GLU A 26 -16.66 17.67 -7.81
C GLU A 26 -18.17 17.40 -7.92
N ARG A 27 -18.58 16.12 -7.91
CA ARG A 27 -20.00 15.70 -7.85
C ARG A 27 -20.56 15.65 -6.43
N GLY A 28 -19.78 16.08 -5.44
CA GLY A 28 -20.21 16.17 -4.04
C GLY A 28 -20.16 14.84 -3.28
N TYR A 29 -19.33 13.89 -3.71
CA TYR A 29 -19.06 12.69 -2.93
C TYR A 29 -18.04 12.96 -1.82
N GLU A 30 -18.33 12.43 -0.64
CA GLU A 30 -17.50 12.44 0.56
C GLU A 30 -17.18 10.99 0.97
N TRP A 31 -15.95 10.75 1.38
CA TRP A 31 -15.48 9.39 1.64
C TRP A 31 -15.76 8.96 3.08
N GLU A 32 -16.69 8.02 3.24
CA GLU A 32 -17.02 7.43 4.55
C GLU A 32 -15.99 6.39 4.95
N ASN A 33 -15.72 5.41 4.08
CA ASN A 33 -14.68 4.41 4.27
C ASN A 33 -13.76 4.34 3.05
N LEU A 34 -12.52 3.98 3.30
CA LEU A 34 -11.43 3.99 2.32
C LEU A 34 -10.68 2.66 2.37
N ALA A 35 -10.42 2.04 1.23
CA ALA A 35 -9.54 0.89 1.18
C ALA A 35 -8.59 0.93 -0.02
N GLY A 36 -7.43 0.33 0.13
CA GLY A 36 -6.46 0.27 -0.95
C GLY A 36 -5.35 -0.75 -0.74
N THR A 37 -4.72 -1.10 -1.84
CA THR A 37 -3.53 -1.97 -1.86
C THR A 37 -2.39 -1.24 -2.55
N SER A 38 -1.17 -1.37 -2.04
CA SER A 38 0.04 -0.82 -2.67
C SER A 38 -0.12 0.69 -2.97
N ALA A 39 0.05 1.14 -4.22
CA ALA A 39 -0.17 2.53 -4.60
C ALA A 39 -1.57 3.07 -4.24
N GLY A 40 -2.60 2.21 -4.28
CA GLY A 40 -3.93 2.54 -3.81
C GLY A 40 -3.97 2.86 -2.31
N ALA A 41 -3.15 2.18 -1.50
CA ALA A 41 -3.03 2.47 -0.07
C ALA A 41 -2.39 3.85 0.20
N ILE A 42 -1.47 4.32 -0.65
CA ILE A 42 -0.94 5.70 -0.54
C ILE A 42 -2.09 6.71 -0.71
N ILE A 43 -2.86 6.58 -1.78
CA ILE A 43 -3.93 7.54 -2.13
C ILE A 43 -5.00 7.54 -1.04
N THR A 44 -5.48 6.36 -0.67
CA THR A 44 -6.55 6.24 0.34
C THR A 44 -6.10 6.68 1.74
N SER A 45 -4.81 6.51 2.08
CA SER A 45 -4.28 7.02 3.35
C SER A 45 -4.18 8.55 3.36
N LEU A 46 -3.77 9.18 2.27
CA LEU A 46 -3.75 10.64 2.14
C LEU A 46 -5.18 11.22 2.24
N LEU A 47 -6.17 10.61 1.59
CA LEU A 47 -7.58 10.99 1.74
C LEU A 47 -8.06 10.81 3.19
N ALA A 48 -7.68 9.70 3.85
CA ALA A 48 -8.10 9.40 5.21
C ALA A 48 -7.61 10.44 6.23
N VAL A 49 -6.41 10.96 6.04
CA VAL A 49 -5.87 12.01 6.92
C VAL A 49 -6.38 13.41 6.57
N GLY A 50 -7.12 13.56 5.45
CA GLY A 50 -7.84 14.79 5.09
C GLY A 50 -7.21 15.62 3.98
N TYR A 51 -6.36 15.03 3.13
CA TYR A 51 -6.00 15.64 1.86
C TYR A 51 -7.13 15.44 0.84
N ASN A 52 -7.42 16.44 0.03
CA ASN A 52 -8.32 16.32 -1.14
C ASN A 52 -7.54 15.89 -2.40
N SER A 53 -8.25 15.57 -3.46
CA SER A 53 -7.65 15.10 -4.72
C SER A 53 -6.63 16.09 -5.31
N ASN A 54 -6.88 17.40 -5.23
CA ASN A 54 -5.96 18.41 -5.76
C ASN A 54 -4.66 18.48 -4.94
N GLU A 55 -4.75 18.42 -3.61
CA GLU A 55 -3.58 18.35 -2.74
C GLU A 55 -2.77 17.08 -3.01
N ILE A 56 -3.45 15.92 -3.17
CA ILE A 56 -2.81 14.63 -3.48
C ILE A 56 -2.11 14.68 -4.84
N LYS A 57 -2.76 15.27 -5.84
CA LYS A 57 -2.16 15.48 -7.17
C LYS A 57 -0.85 16.23 -7.06
N ASN A 58 -0.82 17.35 -6.33
CA ASN A 58 0.40 18.14 -6.15
C ASN A 58 1.48 17.33 -5.40
N ILE A 59 1.10 16.62 -4.32
CA ILE A 59 2.03 15.74 -3.59
C ILE A 59 2.65 14.71 -4.52
N LEU A 60 1.86 14.07 -5.40
CA LEU A 60 2.36 13.02 -6.30
C LEU A 60 3.20 13.59 -7.45
N TYR A 61 2.92 14.81 -7.92
CA TYR A 61 3.75 15.48 -8.93
C TYR A 61 5.12 15.90 -8.39
N ASP A 62 5.18 16.33 -7.13
CA ASP A 62 6.40 16.77 -6.48
C ASP A 62 7.30 15.59 -6.05
N ILE A 63 6.79 14.35 -6.13
CA ILE A 63 7.58 13.17 -5.77
C ILE A 63 8.66 12.91 -6.82
N ASN A 64 9.92 12.98 -6.37
CA ASN A 64 11.01 12.37 -7.11
C ASN A 64 11.11 10.88 -6.73
N TYR A 65 10.58 10.01 -7.59
CA TYR A 65 10.53 8.55 -7.36
C TYR A 65 11.92 7.91 -7.21
N GLU A 66 12.98 8.53 -7.74
CA GLU A 66 14.35 8.06 -7.53
C GLU A 66 14.78 8.12 -6.06
N ASN A 67 14.23 9.07 -5.28
CA ASN A 67 14.52 9.17 -3.85
C ASN A 67 13.93 7.99 -3.05
N PHE A 68 12.99 7.23 -3.61
CA PHE A 68 12.42 6.04 -2.97
C PHE A 68 13.24 4.77 -3.24
N LYS A 69 14.29 4.87 -4.08
CA LYS A 69 15.30 3.84 -4.27
C LYS A 69 16.43 4.02 -3.26
N ASP A 70 16.10 3.92 -1.98
CA ASP A 70 17.04 4.07 -0.87
C ASP A 70 18.02 2.89 -0.83
N LYS A 71 19.18 3.09 -1.48
CA LYS A 71 20.25 2.10 -1.59
C LYS A 71 20.93 1.87 -0.24
N ASN A 72 21.25 0.61 0.03
CA ASN A 72 22.08 0.24 1.17
C ASN A 72 23.59 0.19 0.75
N ARG A 73 24.46 0.03 1.75
CA ARG A 73 25.91 -0.02 1.51
C ARG A 73 26.36 -1.16 0.61
N LEU A 74 25.63 -2.28 0.57
CA LEU A 74 25.97 -3.44 -0.24
C LEU A 74 25.82 -3.15 -1.74
N GLN A 75 24.89 -2.29 -2.11
CA GLN A 75 24.60 -1.95 -3.50
C GLN A 75 25.69 -1.09 -4.17
N TYR A 76 26.66 -0.60 -3.41
CA TYR A 76 27.85 0.05 -3.96
C TYR A 76 28.93 -0.96 -4.42
N ILE A 77 28.72 -2.29 -4.21
CA ILE A 77 29.58 -3.34 -4.71
C ILE A 77 29.17 -3.64 -6.16
N PRO A 78 30.01 -3.35 -7.17
CA PRO A 78 29.66 -3.57 -8.57
C PRO A 78 29.28 -5.04 -8.84
N LEU A 79 28.32 -5.27 -9.73
CA LEU A 79 27.85 -6.56 -10.26
C LEU A 79 27.10 -7.48 -9.26
N ILE A 80 27.39 -7.45 -7.97
CA ILE A 80 26.84 -8.39 -6.99
C ILE A 80 26.05 -7.71 -5.86
N GLY A 81 26.08 -6.38 -5.77
CA GLY A 81 25.49 -5.63 -4.64
C GLY A 81 23.99 -5.84 -4.49
N ASP A 82 23.24 -5.79 -5.60
CA ASP A 82 21.79 -6.03 -5.57
C ASP A 82 21.46 -7.49 -5.21
N PHE A 83 22.24 -8.45 -5.73
CA PHE A 83 22.09 -9.87 -5.38
C PHE A 83 22.32 -10.09 -3.90
N LEU A 84 23.38 -9.51 -3.35
CA LEU A 84 23.72 -9.64 -1.93
C LEU A 84 22.65 -8.97 -1.06
N SER A 85 22.11 -7.83 -1.48
CA SER A 85 21.00 -7.15 -0.80
C SER A 85 19.75 -8.03 -0.75
N VAL A 86 19.36 -8.63 -1.88
CA VAL A 86 18.21 -9.53 -1.92
C VAL A 86 18.43 -10.75 -1.03
N PHE A 87 19.64 -11.30 -1.00
CA PHE A 87 19.93 -12.49 -0.18
C PHE A 87 19.90 -12.19 1.32
N ILE A 88 20.46 -11.06 1.74
CA ILE A 88 20.56 -10.68 3.16
C ILE A 88 19.26 -10.01 3.65
N HIS A 89 18.74 -9.05 2.89
CA HIS A 89 17.62 -8.20 3.29
C HIS A 89 16.28 -8.62 2.67
N LYS A 90 16.27 -9.60 1.75
CA LYS A 90 15.10 -10.08 1.01
C LYS A 90 14.48 -9.04 0.07
N GLY A 91 15.26 -8.03 -0.30
CA GLY A 91 14.86 -6.96 -1.20
C GLY A 91 16.04 -6.10 -1.62
N ILE A 92 15.81 -5.24 -2.61
CA ILE A 92 16.82 -4.32 -3.14
C ILE A 92 16.84 -3.03 -2.30
N TYR A 93 15.69 -2.40 -2.08
CA TYR A 93 15.55 -1.10 -1.43
C TYR A 93 14.93 -1.21 -0.03
N SER A 94 15.33 -0.34 0.91
CA SER A 94 14.82 -0.42 2.28
C SER A 94 13.37 0.03 2.39
N GLY A 95 12.95 1.02 1.59
CA GLY A 95 11.63 1.62 1.61
C GLY A 95 11.37 2.56 2.79
N ASN A 96 12.39 2.88 3.58
CA ASN A 96 12.27 3.80 4.71
C ASN A 96 12.02 5.23 4.23
N CYS A 97 12.57 5.62 3.06
CA CYS A 97 12.35 6.95 2.51
C CYS A 97 10.87 7.22 2.22
N ILE A 98 10.15 6.24 1.66
CA ILE A 98 8.72 6.40 1.40
C ILE A 98 7.89 6.39 2.69
N GLU A 99 8.26 5.56 3.68
CA GLU A 99 7.62 5.54 4.99
C GLU A 99 7.77 6.90 5.69
N ASN A 100 8.98 7.46 5.74
CA ASN A 100 9.26 8.77 6.34
C ASN A 100 8.57 9.91 5.58
N PHE A 101 8.58 9.87 4.24
CA PHE A 101 7.88 10.86 3.43
C PHE A 101 6.38 10.91 3.77
N LEU A 102 5.73 9.76 3.84
CA LEU A 102 4.32 9.66 4.19
C LEU A 102 4.06 10.08 5.63
N TYR A 103 4.94 9.69 6.56
CA TYR A 103 4.85 10.12 7.96
C TYR A 103 4.81 11.65 8.08
N GLU A 104 5.72 12.37 7.39
CA GLU A 104 5.73 13.82 7.41
C GLU A 104 4.47 14.44 6.79
N LYS A 105 3.92 13.84 5.73
CA LYS A 105 2.63 14.29 5.16
C LYS A 105 1.48 14.07 6.15
N PHE A 106 1.43 12.94 6.83
CA PHE A 106 0.38 12.65 7.83
C PHE A 106 0.52 13.54 9.07
N LYS A 107 1.74 13.78 9.50
CA LYS A 107 2.07 14.71 10.60
C LYS A 107 1.63 16.15 10.30
N ALA A 108 1.77 16.61 9.07
CA ALA A 108 1.29 17.93 8.63
C ALA A 108 -0.24 18.10 8.77
N LYS A 109 -0.99 17.00 8.78
CA LYS A 109 -2.44 16.99 9.06
C LYS A 109 -2.76 16.60 10.52
N ASN A 110 -1.73 16.45 11.39
CA ASN A 110 -1.85 16.00 12.80
C ASN A 110 -2.55 14.63 12.94
N LYS A 111 -2.35 13.72 11.98
CA LYS A 111 -2.97 12.39 11.94
C LYS A 111 -1.96 11.34 11.52
N THR A 112 -1.21 10.80 12.48
CA THR A 112 -0.14 9.83 12.22
C THR A 112 -0.53 8.39 12.54
N LYS A 113 -1.50 8.18 13.44
CA LYS A 113 -1.95 6.89 13.91
C LYS A 113 -3.38 6.59 13.49
N PHE A 114 -3.75 5.31 13.46
CA PHE A 114 -5.11 4.92 13.10
C PHE A 114 -6.18 5.51 14.02
N LYS A 115 -5.90 5.70 15.31
CA LYS A 115 -6.84 6.38 16.22
C LYS A 115 -7.20 7.79 15.76
N ASP A 116 -6.30 8.50 15.09
CA ASP A 116 -6.50 9.89 14.65
C ASP A 116 -7.50 10.00 13.49
N ILE A 117 -7.80 8.87 12.82
CA ILE A 117 -8.73 8.77 11.68
C ILE A 117 -9.88 7.79 11.94
N SER A 118 -10.04 7.33 13.19
CA SER A 118 -11.02 6.34 13.58
C SER A 118 -12.22 7.00 14.25
N VAL A 119 -13.39 6.38 14.10
CA VAL A 119 -14.64 6.76 14.78
C VAL A 119 -15.12 5.55 15.59
N ASN A 120 -15.39 5.75 16.88
CA ASN A 120 -15.86 4.69 17.79
C ASN A 120 -14.95 3.44 17.77
N GLY A 121 -13.64 3.63 17.74
CA GLY A 121 -12.66 2.53 17.72
C GLY A 121 -12.55 1.75 16.41
N LYS A 122 -13.24 2.19 15.35
CA LYS A 122 -13.17 1.59 14.01
C LYS A 122 -12.47 2.52 13.05
N SER A 123 -11.43 2.02 12.40
CA SER A 123 -10.75 2.80 11.36
C SER A 123 -11.58 2.87 10.09
N LYS A 124 -11.74 4.08 9.55
CA LYS A 124 -12.32 4.28 8.22
C LYS A 124 -11.39 3.85 7.08
N LEU A 125 -10.12 3.57 7.36
CA LEU A 125 -9.11 3.20 6.38
C LEU A 125 -8.71 1.74 6.58
N LYS A 126 -8.76 0.96 5.48
CA LYS A 126 -8.30 -0.42 5.40
C LYS A 126 -7.21 -0.55 4.33
N MET A 127 -6.20 -1.35 4.61
CA MET A 127 -5.13 -1.64 3.65
C MET A 127 -4.83 -3.12 3.63
N ILE A 128 -4.45 -3.63 2.46
CA ILE A 128 -4.12 -5.05 2.32
C ILE A 128 -2.60 -5.23 2.36
N ALA A 129 -2.17 -6.21 3.12
CA ALA A 129 -0.81 -6.72 3.15
C ALA A 129 -0.83 -8.24 3.21
N VAL A 130 0.33 -8.89 3.09
CA VAL A 130 0.45 -10.35 3.15
C VAL A 130 1.55 -10.75 4.12
N ASP A 131 1.23 -11.60 5.08
CA ASP A 131 2.24 -12.31 5.90
C ASP A 131 2.68 -13.57 5.18
N VAL A 132 3.83 -13.52 4.50
CA VAL A 132 4.39 -14.67 3.79
C VAL A 132 4.94 -15.74 4.73
N THR A 133 5.15 -15.43 6.01
CA THR A 133 5.58 -16.41 7.01
C THR A 133 4.44 -17.31 7.47
N ARG A 134 3.23 -16.75 7.54
CA ARG A 134 1.99 -17.46 7.92
C ARG A 134 1.13 -17.86 6.72
N GLY A 135 1.45 -17.36 5.51
CA GLY A 135 0.62 -17.55 4.33
C GLY A 135 -0.77 -16.88 4.45
N LYS A 136 -0.84 -15.73 5.14
CA LYS A 136 -2.11 -15.07 5.49
C LYS A 136 -2.22 -13.69 4.82
N LEU A 137 -3.38 -13.40 4.22
CA LEU A 137 -3.78 -12.04 3.87
C LEU A 137 -4.09 -11.27 5.15
N LEU A 138 -3.69 -9.99 5.20
CA LEU A 138 -3.92 -9.10 6.33
C LEU A 138 -4.76 -7.90 5.91
N ILE A 139 -5.79 -7.61 6.69
CA ILE A 139 -6.56 -6.36 6.62
C ILE A 139 -6.03 -5.43 7.71
N LEU A 140 -5.23 -4.45 7.33
CA LEU A 140 -4.69 -3.47 8.27
C LEU A 140 -5.69 -2.33 8.49
N PRO A 141 -5.86 -1.83 9.72
CA PRO A 141 -5.11 -2.21 10.92
C PRO A 141 -5.67 -3.42 11.68
N ASP A 142 -6.84 -3.95 11.32
CA ASP A 142 -7.63 -4.87 12.15
C ASP A 142 -6.84 -6.12 12.56
N ASP A 143 -6.16 -6.76 11.61
CA ASP A 143 -5.41 -8.00 11.85
C ASP A 143 -4.12 -7.82 12.67
N LEU A 144 -3.76 -6.59 13.04
CA LEU A 144 -2.60 -6.34 13.91
C LEU A 144 -2.77 -6.94 15.31
N VAL A 145 -4.01 -7.15 15.75
CA VAL A 145 -4.31 -7.81 17.03
C VAL A 145 -3.72 -9.23 17.11
N ASP A 146 -3.66 -9.94 15.96
CA ASP A 146 -3.08 -11.30 15.88
C ASP A 146 -1.56 -11.33 16.12
N TYR A 147 -0.93 -10.16 16.14
CA TYR A 147 0.49 -9.95 16.40
C TYR A 147 0.75 -9.30 17.76
N GLY A 148 -0.30 -9.09 18.57
CA GLY A 148 -0.23 -8.44 19.88
C GLY A 148 0.04 -6.93 19.76
N ILE A 149 -0.33 -6.32 18.65
CA ILE A 149 -0.18 -4.89 18.39
C ILE A 149 -1.56 -4.23 18.49
N ASP A 150 -1.64 -3.12 19.24
CA ASP A 150 -2.86 -2.30 19.26
C ASP A 150 -3.06 -1.62 17.89
N PRO A 151 -4.14 -1.94 17.16
CA PRO A 151 -4.42 -1.37 15.85
C PRO A 151 -4.53 0.15 15.86
N MET A 152 -5.07 0.71 16.96
CA MET A 152 -5.34 2.16 17.05
C MET A 152 -4.07 2.96 17.31
N GLU A 153 -3.09 2.38 18.00
CA GLU A 153 -1.80 3.03 18.26
C GLU A 153 -0.78 2.82 17.12
N PHE A 154 -1.12 2.02 16.11
CA PHE A 154 -0.22 1.75 15.00
C PHE A 154 -0.14 2.94 14.03
N GLU A 155 1.07 3.19 13.49
CA GLU A 155 1.30 4.28 12.54
C GLU A 155 0.75 3.94 11.15
N ILE A 156 0.03 4.91 10.56
CA ILE A 156 -0.54 4.78 9.21
C ILE A 156 0.57 4.62 8.17
N SER A 157 1.67 5.40 8.28
CA SER A 157 2.81 5.33 7.36
C SER A 157 3.43 3.93 7.31
N LYS A 158 3.57 3.29 8.46
CA LYS A 158 4.10 1.93 8.55
C LYS A 158 3.15 0.89 7.96
N ALA A 159 1.84 1.05 8.13
CA ALA A 159 0.86 0.19 7.48
C ALA A 159 0.89 0.35 5.95
N VAL A 160 0.99 1.59 5.44
CA VAL A 160 1.20 1.84 4.01
C VAL A 160 2.50 1.19 3.54
N ARG A 161 3.59 1.32 4.32
CA ARG A 161 4.87 0.68 4.01
C ARG A 161 4.75 -0.85 3.91
N MET A 162 3.97 -1.48 4.80
CA MET A 162 3.67 -2.92 4.71
C MET A 162 2.97 -3.25 3.40
N SER A 163 1.91 -2.51 3.07
CA SER A 163 1.13 -2.69 1.83
C SER A 163 1.92 -2.42 0.54
N LEU A 164 3.02 -1.66 0.61
CA LEU A 164 3.92 -1.31 -0.51
C LEU A 164 5.14 -2.21 -0.62
N SER A 165 5.33 -3.18 0.27
CA SER A 165 6.53 -4.02 0.33
C SER A 165 6.57 -5.05 -0.79
N ILE A 166 6.68 -4.61 -2.05
CA ILE A 166 6.80 -5.49 -3.21
C ILE A 166 7.96 -6.46 -2.99
N PRO A 167 7.70 -7.79 -3.02
CA PRO A 167 8.73 -8.80 -2.77
C PRO A 167 9.93 -8.62 -3.69
N LEU A 168 11.13 -8.83 -3.16
CA LEU A 168 12.44 -8.65 -3.78
C LEU A 168 12.78 -7.20 -4.16
N TYR A 169 11.81 -6.32 -4.35
CA TYR A 169 12.05 -4.90 -4.64
C TYR A 169 12.27 -4.11 -3.36
N TYR A 170 11.30 -4.15 -2.43
CA TYR A 170 11.45 -3.56 -1.10
C TYR A 170 11.72 -4.65 -0.05
N TYR A 171 12.43 -4.28 1.01
CA TYR A 171 12.56 -5.13 2.19
C TYR A 171 11.19 -5.43 2.78
N PRO A 172 10.90 -6.70 3.14
CA PRO A 172 9.68 -7.01 3.88
C PRO A 172 9.69 -6.30 5.24
N VAL A 173 8.53 -5.82 5.67
CA VAL A 173 8.39 -5.29 7.02
C VAL A 173 8.35 -6.45 8.00
N LYS A 174 9.16 -6.37 9.06
CA LYS A 174 9.25 -7.42 10.07
C LYS A 174 8.35 -7.10 11.26
N ILE A 175 7.49 -8.03 11.61
CA ILE A 175 6.75 -8.02 12.88
C ILE A 175 7.28 -9.16 13.74
N LYS A 176 7.82 -8.79 14.91
CA LYS A 176 8.28 -9.77 15.91
C LYS A 176 7.13 -10.10 16.85
N THR A 177 6.74 -11.35 16.90
CA THR A 177 5.86 -11.93 17.92
C THR A 177 6.68 -12.69 18.94
N LYS A 178 6.03 -13.22 19.99
CA LYS A 178 6.72 -14.02 21.01
C LYS A 178 7.41 -15.24 20.41
N ASP A 179 6.79 -15.86 19.39
CA ASP A 179 7.21 -17.16 18.87
C ASP A 179 8.03 -17.07 17.59
N ARG A 180 7.88 -16.01 16.80
CA ARG A 180 8.51 -15.91 15.48
C ARG A 180 8.64 -14.48 14.97
N CYS A 181 9.43 -14.32 13.92
CA CYS A 181 9.51 -13.10 13.13
C CYS A 181 8.70 -13.29 11.83
N CYS A 182 7.63 -12.50 11.67
CA CYS A 182 6.78 -12.51 10.49
C CYS A 182 7.28 -11.50 9.47
N PHE A 183 7.30 -11.88 8.18
CA PHE A 183 7.68 -11.04 7.06
C PHE A 183 6.44 -10.59 6.31
N ILE A 184 6.17 -9.29 6.34
CA ILE A 184 5.00 -8.70 5.72
C ILE A 184 5.40 -8.04 4.40
N VAL A 185 4.66 -8.36 3.34
CA VAL A 185 4.89 -7.90 1.98
C VAL A 185 3.63 -7.26 1.39
N ASP A 186 3.76 -6.74 0.16
CA ASP A 186 2.69 -6.07 -0.60
C ASP A 186 1.42 -6.94 -0.69
N GLY A 187 0.29 -6.30 -0.44
CA GLY A 187 -1.02 -6.92 -0.48
C GLY A 187 -1.44 -7.41 -1.86
N GLY A 188 -0.90 -6.80 -2.92
CA GLY A 188 -1.18 -7.17 -4.30
C GLY A 188 -0.80 -8.60 -4.65
N LEU A 189 0.01 -9.26 -3.81
CA LEU A 189 0.34 -10.68 -3.98
C LEU A 189 -0.89 -11.59 -3.86
N LEU A 190 -1.88 -11.23 -3.03
CA LEU A 190 -3.11 -12.01 -2.82
C LEU A 190 -4.39 -11.25 -3.18
N SER A 191 -4.42 -9.93 -3.01
CA SER A 191 -5.59 -9.10 -3.33
C SER A 191 -5.16 -7.68 -3.69
N ASN A 192 -5.03 -7.43 -4.99
CA ASN A 192 -4.62 -6.12 -5.51
C ASN A 192 -5.77 -5.12 -5.62
N PHE A 193 -7.02 -5.60 -5.64
CA PHE A 193 -8.24 -4.78 -5.70
C PHE A 193 -9.24 -5.24 -4.63
N PRO A 194 -9.13 -4.73 -3.37
CA PRO A 194 -9.89 -5.24 -2.24
C PRO A 194 -11.31 -4.66 -2.15
N ILE A 195 -12.09 -4.71 -3.24
CA ILE A 195 -13.43 -4.16 -3.27
C ILE A 195 -14.39 -4.86 -2.28
N TRP A 196 -14.10 -6.12 -1.99
CA TRP A 196 -14.83 -6.98 -1.08
C TRP A 196 -14.72 -6.57 0.40
N VAL A 197 -13.73 -5.71 0.75
CA VAL A 197 -13.43 -5.38 2.15
C VAL A 197 -14.56 -4.64 2.86
N PHE A 198 -15.49 -4.07 2.09
CA PHE A 198 -16.69 -3.38 2.60
C PHE A 198 -17.96 -4.18 2.37
N ASP A 199 -17.88 -5.41 1.84
CA ASP A 199 -19.03 -6.29 1.73
C ASP A 199 -19.45 -6.73 3.15
N THR A 200 -20.72 -6.58 3.46
CA THR A 200 -21.28 -7.03 4.74
C THR A 200 -21.95 -8.38 4.52
N ASP A 201 -21.63 -9.37 5.37
CA ASP A 201 -22.23 -10.72 5.35
C ASP A 201 -23.74 -10.74 5.64
N SER A 202 -24.33 -9.60 5.99
CA SER A 202 -25.73 -9.50 6.29
C SER A 202 -26.54 -9.04 5.07
N CYS A 203 -27.72 -9.63 4.88
CA CYS A 203 -28.74 -9.26 3.88
C CYS A 203 -29.23 -7.79 3.98
N THR A 204 -28.63 -6.97 4.81
CA THR A 204 -28.87 -5.53 4.89
C THR A 204 -28.03 -4.87 3.80
N CYS A 205 -28.67 -4.49 2.69
CA CYS A 205 -28.06 -3.64 1.68
C CYS A 205 -27.40 -2.44 2.35
N SER A 206 -26.08 -2.31 2.22
CA SER A 206 -25.40 -1.08 2.61
C SER A 206 -26.05 0.07 1.81
N THR A 207 -26.55 1.07 2.50
CA THR A 207 -27.14 2.27 1.86
C THR A 207 -26.06 3.17 1.26
N ILE A 208 -24.78 2.90 1.56
CA ILE A 208 -23.64 3.68 1.11
C ILE A 208 -23.01 2.99 -0.10
N PRO A 209 -22.97 3.63 -1.29
CA PRO A 209 -22.36 3.04 -2.48
C PRO A 209 -20.84 2.90 -2.31
N THR A 210 -20.28 1.85 -2.90
CA THR A 210 -18.83 1.63 -2.97
C THR A 210 -18.33 1.86 -4.38
N PHE A 211 -17.42 2.83 -4.53
CA PHE A 211 -16.70 3.06 -5.79
C PHE A 211 -15.38 2.29 -5.77
N GLY A 212 -15.21 1.40 -6.74
CA GLY A 212 -13.95 0.71 -6.99
C GLY A 212 -13.21 1.36 -8.14
N LEU A 213 -12.03 1.93 -7.91
CA LEU A 213 -11.18 2.52 -8.94
C LEU A 213 -10.10 1.52 -9.35
N ASN A 214 -10.23 1.06 -10.59
CA ASN A 214 -9.29 0.13 -11.22
C ASN A 214 -8.70 0.78 -12.47
N LEU A 215 -7.39 0.67 -12.65
CA LEU A 215 -6.70 1.04 -13.88
C LEU A 215 -6.61 -0.18 -14.78
N SER A 216 -7.48 -0.23 -15.78
CA SER A 216 -7.39 -1.19 -16.86
C SER A 216 -6.67 -0.55 -18.05
N GLY A 217 -5.68 -1.18 -18.60
CA GLY A 217 -5.00 -0.72 -19.81
C GLY A 217 -3.88 -1.68 -20.19
N GLU A 218 -3.77 -1.98 -21.45
CA GLU A 218 -2.60 -2.64 -22.04
C GLU A 218 -1.38 -1.70 -21.95
N ALA A 219 -0.83 -1.52 -20.75
CA ALA A 219 0.52 -1.02 -20.71
C ALA A 219 1.39 -2.15 -21.26
N LYS A 220 2.10 -1.90 -22.36
CA LYS A 220 3.29 -2.69 -22.69
C LYS A 220 4.24 -2.55 -21.50
N VAL A 221 4.07 -3.43 -20.53
CA VAL A 221 5.02 -3.56 -19.44
C VAL A 221 6.29 -4.02 -20.12
N ILE A 222 7.29 -3.15 -20.19
CA ILE A 222 8.64 -3.55 -20.55
C ILE A 222 9.11 -4.37 -19.36
N LEU A 223 8.76 -5.66 -19.36
CA LEU A 223 9.31 -6.60 -18.39
C LEU A 223 10.83 -6.56 -18.54
N PRO A 224 11.57 -6.47 -17.45
CA PRO A 224 13.02 -6.61 -17.51
C PRO A 224 13.31 -7.90 -18.26
N LYS A 225 14.21 -7.85 -19.26
CA LYS A 225 14.63 -9.07 -19.97
C LYS A 225 15.06 -10.07 -18.90
N CYS A 226 14.41 -11.25 -18.87
CA CYS A 226 14.67 -12.29 -17.87
C CYS A 226 16.07 -12.90 -18.09
N GLN A 227 17.11 -12.09 -17.94
CA GLN A 227 18.51 -12.45 -18.23
C GLN A 227 19.21 -13.11 -17.05
N ASN A 228 18.67 -12.94 -15.83
CA ASN A 228 19.20 -13.56 -14.62
C ASN A 228 18.05 -13.99 -13.67
N SER A 229 18.38 -14.81 -12.68
CA SER A 229 17.38 -15.36 -11.75
C SER A 229 16.60 -14.28 -10.99
N ILE A 230 17.21 -13.15 -10.65
CA ILE A 230 16.52 -12.05 -9.95
C ILE A 230 15.52 -11.38 -10.89
N SER A 231 15.91 -11.06 -12.12
CA SER A 231 15.00 -10.44 -13.09
C SER A 231 13.84 -11.36 -13.45
N TYR A 232 14.08 -12.68 -13.52
CA TYR A 232 13.03 -13.67 -13.69
C TYR A 232 12.04 -13.65 -12.51
N LEU A 233 12.52 -13.72 -11.26
CA LEU A 233 11.67 -13.69 -10.07
C LEU A 233 10.89 -12.37 -9.97
N LEU A 234 11.52 -11.22 -10.25
CA LEU A 234 10.83 -9.93 -10.31
C LEU A 234 9.73 -9.92 -11.38
N SER A 235 9.96 -10.54 -12.54
CA SER A 235 8.96 -10.65 -13.59
C SER A 235 7.78 -11.52 -13.17
N VAL A 236 8.01 -12.64 -12.48
CA VAL A 236 6.96 -13.51 -11.92
C VAL A 236 6.11 -12.72 -10.92
N ILE A 237 6.75 -12.02 -9.98
CA ILE A 237 6.06 -11.20 -8.97
C ILE A 237 5.27 -10.08 -9.64
N HIS A 238 5.87 -9.37 -10.59
CA HIS A 238 5.19 -8.30 -11.32
C HIS A 238 3.96 -8.82 -12.07
N THR A 239 4.06 -9.97 -12.73
CA THR A 239 2.93 -10.61 -13.41
C THR A 239 1.82 -10.93 -12.40
N SER A 240 2.17 -11.50 -11.25
CA SER A 240 1.23 -11.80 -10.16
C SER A 240 0.49 -10.54 -9.67
N LEU A 241 1.22 -9.46 -9.42
CA LEU A 241 0.66 -8.18 -8.96
C LEU A 241 -0.22 -7.48 -10.01
N SER A 242 -0.01 -7.74 -11.30
CA SER A 242 -0.75 -7.09 -12.38
C SER A 242 -2.03 -7.82 -12.78
N THR A 243 -2.14 -9.11 -12.45
CA THR A 243 -3.22 -10.00 -12.92
C THR A 243 -4.37 -10.15 -11.91
N VAL A 244 -4.14 -9.82 -10.63
CA VAL A 244 -5.12 -9.97 -9.54
C VAL A 244 -5.97 -8.72 -9.33
#